data_e43380c7916cdccbed660d667eb35bca
#
_entry.id   e43380c7916cdccbed660d667eb35bca
#
_cell.length_a   1.000
_cell.length_b   1.000
_cell.length_c   1.000
_cell.angle_alpha   90.00
_cell.angle_beta   90.00
_cell.angle_gamma   90.00
#
_symmetry.space_group_name_H-M   'P 1'
#
loop_
_entity.id
_entity.type
_entity.pdbx_description
1 polymer ?
#
loop_
_entity_poly.entity_id
_entity_poly.type
_entity_poly.pdbx_seq_one_letter_code
_entity_poly.pdbx_strand_id
1 'polypeptide(L)'
;MHQARIAFIAIVGALSLLTGAAASAQTYPQRTVKFIIPFGPGSGTDIAARLIGDKLAARWGKPVVVESRPGGDGMVSINAFISANDDHTLLFVPVGTFAVHPYTRDKLSYDADRDLIPIANVTAIILALSAPASLKLESVGDFVKLARAQPGKLNAAAAAGNSDFLLSGFLKNNGLDVAKVPYRDIMQGPNDLAEGRIQLLSSSITIVQSLMHAGKIKVLAVTSRKRAPTAPNVPTVAEAGFPALTMESLIGVFGPRGMASEMREKIAADIKAVVAADPSIATKLQATGQVVDVRGPADFASGIKELRGKLADIAKALGLKSAQ
;
A
#
# COMPACT_ATOMS: atom_id res chain seq x y z
N MET A 1 -66.63 -30.39 -21.87
CA MET A 1 -66.38 -29.41 -20.79
C MET A 1 -65.30 -29.84 -19.78
N HIS A 2 -64.98 -31.12 -19.59
CA HIS A 2 -63.98 -31.63 -18.65
C HIS A 2 -62.53 -31.38 -19.14
N GLN A 3 -62.27 -31.56 -20.44
CA GLN A 3 -60.87 -31.34 -21.00
C GLN A 3 -60.42 -29.91 -21.01
N ALA A 4 -61.32 -28.92 -21.15
CA ALA A 4 -60.96 -27.49 -21.10
C ALA A 4 -60.57 -27.01 -19.67
N ARG A 5 -61.12 -27.63 -18.63
CA ARG A 5 -60.81 -27.35 -17.23
C ARG A 5 -59.43 -27.88 -16.81
N ILE A 6 -59.01 -29.03 -17.33
CA ILE A 6 -57.70 -29.64 -17.06
C ILE A 6 -56.61 -28.84 -17.74
N ALA A 7 -56.81 -28.33 -18.97
CA ALA A 7 -55.87 -27.50 -19.68
C ALA A 7 -55.66 -26.13 -18.98
N PHE A 8 -56.73 -25.53 -18.42
CA PHE A 8 -56.62 -24.25 -17.72
C PHE A 8 -55.89 -24.38 -16.38
N ILE A 9 -56.06 -25.47 -15.64
CA ILE A 9 -55.34 -25.72 -14.39
C ILE A 9 -53.86 -26.02 -14.65
N ALA A 10 -53.50 -26.69 -15.76
CA ALA A 10 -52.10 -26.93 -16.13
C ALA A 10 -51.35 -25.63 -16.54
N ILE A 11 -52.03 -24.70 -17.21
CA ILE A 11 -51.44 -23.41 -17.62
C ILE A 11 -51.25 -22.48 -16.41
N VAL A 12 -52.16 -22.45 -15.45
CA VAL A 12 -52.04 -21.68 -14.22
C VAL A 12 -50.94 -22.26 -13.31
N GLY A 13 -50.79 -23.58 -13.25
CA GLY A 13 -49.70 -24.23 -12.53
C GLY A 13 -48.31 -23.98 -13.13
N ALA A 14 -48.21 -23.93 -14.46
CA ALA A 14 -46.95 -23.62 -15.14
C ALA A 14 -46.52 -22.13 -15.03
N LEU A 15 -47.47 -21.20 -14.93
CA LEU A 15 -47.22 -19.78 -14.75
C LEU A 15 -46.77 -19.45 -13.31
N SER A 16 -47.18 -20.27 -12.32
CA SER A 16 -46.74 -20.10 -10.92
C SER A 16 -45.30 -20.58 -10.65
N LEU A 17 -44.75 -21.41 -11.53
CA LEU A 17 -43.36 -21.88 -11.44
C LEU A 17 -42.32 -20.91 -12.07
N LEU A 18 -42.79 -19.93 -12.82
CA LEU A 18 -41.93 -18.88 -13.44
C LEU A 18 -41.72 -17.65 -12.55
N THR A 19 -42.37 -17.58 -11.38
CA THR A 19 -41.99 -16.61 -10.34
C THR A 19 -40.81 -17.10 -9.52
N GLY A 20 -39.93 -17.89 -10.16
CA GLY A 20 -38.69 -18.36 -9.63
C GLY A 20 -37.72 -17.20 -9.38
N ALA A 21 -37.51 -16.94 -8.11
CA ALA A 21 -36.29 -16.46 -7.55
C ALA A 21 -35.62 -15.37 -8.40
N ALA A 22 -36.15 -14.13 -8.37
CA ALA A 22 -35.26 -13.00 -8.32
C ALA A 22 -34.36 -13.26 -7.09
N ALA A 23 -33.24 -13.93 -7.29
CA ALA A 23 -32.19 -14.00 -6.30
C ALA A 23 -31.93 -12.55 -5.95
N SER A 24 -32.51 -12.09 -4.83
CA SER A 24 -32.22 -10.78 -4.27
C SER A 24 -30.71 -10.77 -4.12
N ALA A 25 -30.03 -10.08 -5.03
CA ALA A 25 -28.59 -9.87 -4.91
C ALA A 25 -28.39 -9.28 -3.53
N GLN A 26 -27.93 -10.12 -2.60
CA GLN A 26 -27.80 -9.77 -1.20
C GLN A 26 -26.95 -8.49 -1.15
N THR A 27 -27.58 -7.38 -0.77
CA THR A 27 -26.89 -6.07 -0.76
C THR A 27 -25.76 -6.14 0.27
N TYR A 28 -24.52 -6.12 -0.21
CA TYR A 28 -23.36 -6.01 0.66
C TYR A 28 -23.26 -4.57 1.18
N PRO A 29 -22.90 -4.38 2.46
CA PRO A 29 -22.78 -5.37 3.52
C PRO A 29 -24.11 -5.62 4.25
N GLN A 30 -24.30 -6.83 4.77
CA GLN A 30 -25.49 -7.19 5.54
C GLN A 30 -25.31 -6.97 7.05
N ARG A 31 -24.07 -6.91 7.51
CA ARG A 31 -23.65 -6.75 8.91
C ARG A 31 -22.41 -5.88 9.03
N THR A 32 -21.90 -5.72 10.22
CA THR A 32 -20.65 -4.99 10.48
C THR A 32 -19.51 -5.49 9.60
N VAL A 33 -18.81 -4.58 8.94
CA VAL A 33 -17.58 -4.85 8.20
C VAL A 33 -16.39 -4.54 9.12
N LYS A 34 -15.38 -5.41 9.09
CA LYS A 34 -14.15 -5.25 9.85
C LYS A 34 -12.98 -4.99 8.91
N PHE A 35 -12.20 -3.93 9.17
CA PHE A 35 -10.90 -3.70 8.56
C PHE A 35 -9.81 -4.16 9.51
N ILE A 36 -9.09 -5.23 9.19
CA ILE A 36 -7.88 -5.63 9.92
C ILE A 36 -6.70 -4.85 9.35
N ILE A 37 -5.89 -4.24 10.24
CA ILE A 37 -4.70 -3.46 9.84
C ILE A 37 -3.45 -3.94 10.60
N PRO A 38 -2.23 -3.85 10.00
CA PRO A 38 -0.99 -4.36 10.61
C PRO A 38 -0.30 -3.38 11.56
N PHE A 39 -0.81 -2.16 11.72
CA PHE A 39 -0.16 -1.11 12.49
C PHE A 39 -1.05 -0.61 13.62
N GLY A 40 -0.42 -0.04 14.65
CA GLY A 40 -1.12 0.53 15.79
C GLY A 40 -1.93 1.79 15.46
N PRO A 41 -2.80 2.21 16.41
CA PRO A 41 -3.57 3.44 16.30
C PRO A 41 -2.68 4.66 16.04
N GLY A 42 -3.16 5.59 15.19
CA GLY A 42 -2.44 6.81 14.81
C GLY A 42 -1.42 6.62 13.69
N SER A 43 -1.17 5.39 13.22
CA SER A 43 -0.39 5.17 12.01
C SER A 43 -1.11 5.71 10.78
N GLY A 44 -0.35 6.03 9.71
CA GLY A 44 -0.97 6.49 8.46
C GLY A 44 -2.00 5.50 7.90
N THR A 45 -1.75 4.19 8.02
CA THR A 45 -2.69 3.14 7.61
C THR A 45 -3.95 3.13 8.48
N ASP A 46 -3.83 3.33 9.81
CA ASP A 46 -4.97 3.41 10.73
C ASP A 46 -5.83 4.64 10.40
N ILE A 47 -5.19 5.79 10.20
CA ILE A 47 -5.90 7.03 9.83
C ILE A 47 -6.65 6.84 8.50
N ALA A 48 -6.01 6.27 7.48
CA ALA A 48 -6.66 6.01 6.20
C ALA A 48 -7.84 5.03 6.34
N ALA A 49 -7.64 3.91 7.05
CA ALA A 49 -8.68 2.92 7.27
C ALA A 49 -9.90 3.49 8.00
N ARG A 50 -9.70 4.33 9.04
CA ARG A 50 -10.80 4.98 9.76
C ARG A 50 -11.51 6.01 8.92
N LEU A 51 -10.79 6.89 8.25
CA LEU A 51 -11.38 7.91 7.36
C LEU A 51 -12.28 7.29 6.30
N ILE A 52 -11.80 6.23 5.64
CA ILE A 52 -12.58 5.52 4.62
C ILE A 52 -13.70 4.71 5.26
N GLY A 53 -13.42 4.01 6.37
CA GLY A 53 -14.39 3.20 7.10
C GLY A 53 -15.59 4.00 7.58
N ASP A 54 -15.40 5.19 8.15
CA ASP A 54 -16.47 6.07 8.60
C ASP A 54 -17.39 6.49 7.44
N LYS A 55 -16.82 6.82 6.28
CA LYS A 55 -17.59 7.19 5.09
C LYS A 55 -18.33 6.00 4.49
N LEU A 56 -17.70 4.83 4.47
CA LEU A 56 -18.36 3.60 4.03
C LEU A 56 -19.49 3.20 4.99
N ALA A 57 -19.30 3.34 6.30
CA ALA A 57 -20.35 3.07 7.29
C ALA A 57 -21.59 3.95 7.06
N ALA A 58 -21.39 5.24 6.81
CA ALA A 58 -22.47 6.16 6.47
C ALA A 58 -23.18 5.78 5.16
N ARG A 59 -22.42 5.38 4.13
CA ARG A 59 -22.95 4.95 2.84
C ARG A 59 -23.71 3.64 2.90
N TRP A 60 -23.21 2.67 3.65
CA TRP A 60 -23.77 1.32 3.74
C TRP A 60 -24.89 1.18 4.77
N GLY A 61 -25.01 2.12 5.72
CA GLY A 61 -25.92 1.98 6.85
C GLY A 61 -25.54 0.83 7.77
N LYS A 62 -24.28 0.38 7.73
CA LYS A 62 -23.73 -0.68 8.56
C LYS A 62 -22.40 -0.24 9.14
N PRO A 63 -22.06 -0.59 10.40
CA PRO A 63 -20.80 -0.21 11.00
C PRO A 63 -19.58 -0.75 10.24
N VAL A 64 -18.51 0.05 10.17
CA VAL A 64 -17.18 -0.38 9.75
C VAL A 64 -16.24 -0.20 10.92
N VAL A 65 -15.62 -1.29 11.39
CA VAL A 65 -14.74 -1.31 12.57
C VAL A 65 -13.31 -1.56 12.14
N VAL A 66 -12.38 -0.70 12.58
CA VAL A 66 -10.94 -0.89 12.33
C VAL A 66 -10.32 -1.61 13.51
N GLU A 67 -9.72 -2.77 13.27
CA GLU A 67 -9.05 -3.62 14.24
C GLU A 67 -7.55 -3.69 13.96
N SER A 68 -6.75 -3.09 14.87
CA SER A 68 -5.29 -3.16 14.80
C SER A 68 -4.78 -4.51 15.30
N ARG A 69 -3.97 -5.19 14.49
CA ARG A 69 -3.30 -6.46 14.79
C ARG A 69 -1.80 -6.35 14.46
N PRO A 70 -1.03 -5.53 15.19
CA PRO A 70 0.40 -5.35 14.92
C PRO A 70 1.21 -6.59 15.30
N GLY A 71 2.38 -6.73 14.66
CA GLY A 71 3.37 -7.74 14.97
C GLY A 71 3.83 -8.57 13.78
N GLY A 72 5.05 -9.11 13.88
CA GLY A 72 5.66 -9.98 12.89
C GLY A 72 5.77 -9.37 11.49
N ASP A 73 6.03 -8.07 11.38
CA ASP A 73 6.01 -7.30 10.12
C ASP A 73 4.69 -7.45 9.34
N GLY A 74 3.55 -7.48 10.06
CA GLY A 74 2.22 -7.64 9.47
C GLY A 74 1.73 -9.09 9.37
N MET A 75 2.54 -10.09 9.72
CA MET A 75 2.12 -11.50 9.71
C MET A 75 0.92 -11.77 10.61
N VAL A 76 0.88 -11.12 11.80
CA VAL A 76 -0.23 -11.29 12.76
C VAL A 76 -1.56 -10.84 12.15
N SER A 77 -1.58 -9.68 11.50
CA SER A 77 -2.79 -9.16 10.85
C SER A 77 -3.22 -10.01 9.65
N ILE A 78 -2.27 -10.43 8.80
CA ILE A 78 -2.54 -11.27 7.63
C ILE A 78 -3.11 -12.62 8.07
N ASN A 79 -2.50 -13.28 9.06
CA ASN A 79 -3.00 -14.56 9.56
C ASN A 79 -4.38 -14.43 10.24
N ALA A 80 -4.62 -13.35 10.98
CA ALA A 80 -5.93 -13.09 11.59
C ALA A 80 -7.01 -12.87 10.51
N PHE A 81 -6.68 -12.15 9.44
CA PHE A 81 -7.57 -11.97 8.28
C PHE A 81 -7.88 -13.30 7.59
N ILE A 82 -6.85 -14.10 7.28
CA ILE A 82 -7.02 -15.40 6.60
C ILE A 82 -7.85 -16.36 7.48
N SER A 83 -7.58 -16.39 8.78
CA SER A 83 -8.30 -17.25 9.72
C SER A 83 -9.77 -16.86 9.88
N ALA A 84 -10.13 -15.59 9.71
CA ALA A 84 -11.52 -15.15 9.73
C ALA A 84 -12.32 -15.75 8.56
N ASN A 85 -11.70 -15.86 7.39
CA ASN A 85 -12.27 -16.44 6.17
C ASN A 85 -13.72 -15.99 5.90
N ASP A 86 -13.96 -14.70 5.92
CA ASP A 86 -15.25 -14.06 6.01
C ASP A 86 -15.29 -12.81 5.13
N ASP A 87 -16.29 -12.69 4.27
CA ASP A 87 -16.45 -11.62 3.31
C ASP A 87 -16.72 -10.22 3.91
N HIS A 88 -17.07 -10.14 5.21
CA HIS A 88 -17.20 -8.91 5.97
C HIS A 88 -15.94 -8.56 6.79
N THR A 89 -14.91 -9.41 6.74
CA THR A 89 -13.60 -9.14 7.30
C THR A 89 -12.62 -8.88 6.14
N LEU A 90 -12.13 -7.66 6.04
CA LEU A 90 -11.24 -7.20 4.97
C LEU A 90 -9.88 -6.83 5.56
N LEU A 91 -8.81 -7.02 4.80
CA LEU A 91 -7.47 -6.61 5.19
C LEU A 91 -7.14 -5.26 4.55
N PHE A 92 -6.82 -4.25 5.34
CA PHE A 92 -6.38 -2.93 4.88
C PHE A 92 -4.88 -2.79 5.18
N VAL A 93 -4.04 -2.91 4.15
CA VAL A 93 -2.59 -3.10 4.32
C VAL A 93 -1.77 -2.42 3.22
N PRO A 94 -0.57 -1.88 3.54
CA PRO A 94 0.40 -1.52 2.52
C PRO A 94 0.91 -2.78 1.79
N VAL A 95 0.92 -2.75 0.47
CA VAL A 95 1.39 -3.88 -0.36
C VAL A 95 2.82 -4.26 -0.03
N GLY A 96 3.67 -3.26 0.25
CA GLY A 96 5.07 -3.49 0.65
C GLY A 96 5.24 -4.35 1.90
N THR A 97 4.24 -4.40 2.79
CA THR A 97 4.27 -5.24 4.00
C THR A 97 4.42 -6.72 3.64
N PHE A 98 3.59 -7.23 2.73
CA PHE A 98 3.62 -8.65 2.37
C PHE A 98 4.48 -8.95 1.13
N ALA A 99 4.69 -7.98 0.26
CA ALA A 99 5.44 -8.19 -0.97
C ALA A 99 6.93 -8.48 -0.74
N VAL A 100 7.51 -8.07 0.41
CA VAL A 100 8.90 -8.37 0.78
C VAL A 100 9.04 -9.68 1.55
N HIS A 101 7.96 -10.25 2.11
CA HIS A 101 8.03 -11.46 2.93
C HIS A 101 8.71 -12.64 2.24
N PRO A 102 8.52 -12.90 0.92
CA PRO A 102 9.24 -13.98 0.26
C PRO A 102 10.78 -13.87 0.35
N TYR A 103 11.31 -12.68 0.58
CA TYR A 103 12.75 -12.42 0.62
C TYR A 103 13.30 -12.16 2.03
N THR A 104 12.42 -12.00 3.01
CA THR A 104 12.79 -11.64 4.39
C THR A 104 12.41 -12.71 5.42
N ARG A 105 11.76 -13.80 4.98
CA ARG A 105 11.29 -14.90 5.82
C ARG A 105 11.71 -16.23 5.22
N ASP A 106 12.10 -17.17 6.08
CA ASP A 106 12.46 -18.52 5.65
C ASP A 106 11.24 -19.35 5.23
N LYS A 107 10.08 -19.07 5.86
CA LYS A 107 8.82 -19.75 5.61
C LYS A 107 7.64 -18.80 5.76
N LEU A 108 6.68 -18.92 4.86
CA LEU A 108 5.42 -18.18 4.90
C LEU A 108 4.26 -19.10 5.31
N SER A 109 3.37 -18.61 6.19
CA SER A 109 2.15 -19.30 6.58
C SER A 109 0.99 -19.11 5.60
N TYR A 110 1.17 -18.32 4.55
CA TYR A 110 0.15 -17.95 3.58
C TYR A 110 0.74 -17.80 2.16
N ASP A 111 -0.14 -17.81 1.19
CA ASP A 111 0.16 -17.48 -0.21
C ASP A 111 -0.57 -16.18 -0.57
N ALA A 112 0.19 -15.12 -0.88
CA ALA A 112 -0.38 -13.81 -1.12
C ALA A 112 -1.30 -13.78 -2.37
N ASP A 113 -1.01 -14.55 -3.41
CA ASP A 113 -1.82 -14.57 -4.63
C ASP A 113 -3.14 -15.33 -4.42
N ARG A 114 -3.13 -16.34 -3.56
CA ARG A 114 -4.30 -17.16 -3.25
C ARG A 114 -5.18 -16.52 -2.17
N ASP A 115 -4.57 -15.96 -1.14
CA ASP A 115 -5.25 -15.63 0.11
C ASP A 115 -5.60 -14.13 0.25
N LEU A 116 -4.93 -13.25 -0.53
CA LEU A 116 -5.14 -11.79 -0.48
C LEU A 116 -5.72 -11.30 -1.80
N ILE A 117 -7.05 -11.35 -1.93
CA ILE A 117 -7.72 -10.98 -3.19
C ILE A 117 -7.86 -9.45 -3.29
N PRO A 118 -7.24 -8.78 -4.28
CA PRO A 118 -7.29 -7.33 -4.38
C PRO A 118 -8.71 -6.81 -4.60
N ILE A 119 -9.12 -5.81 -3.82
CA ILE A 119 -10.39 -5.09 -3.95
C ILE A 119 -10.15 -3.70 -4.51
N ALA A 120 -9.38 -2.88 -3.80
CA ALA A 120 -9.09 -1.52 -4.22
C ALA A 120 -7.76 -1.03 -3.66
N ASN A 121 -6.95 -0.33 -4.47
CA ASN A 121 -5.99 0.60 -3.91
C ASN A 121 -6.74 1.82 -3.40
N VAL A 122 -6.33 2.37 -2.27
CA VAL A 122 -6.99 3.53 -1.66
C VAL A 122 -6.06 4.73 -1.66
N THR A 123 -4.80 4.50 -1.24
CA THR A 123 -3.78 5.53 -1.14
C THR A 123 -2.42 4.99 -1.57
N ALA A 124 -1.48 5.90 -1.80
CA ALA A 124 -0.06 5.58 -1.96
C ALA A 124 0.79 6.45 -1.02
N ILE A 125 1.85 5.87 -0.47
CA ILE A 125 2.88 6.60 0.26
C ILE A 125 3.93 7.09 -0.74
N ILE A 126 4.27 8.38 -0.67
CA ILE A 126 5.38 8.93 -1.45
C ILE A 126 6.67 8.71 -0.68
N LEU A 127 7.53 7.85 -1.22
CA LEU A 127 8.87 7.67 -0.72
C LEU A 127 9.82 8.72 -1.33
N ALA A 128 10.82 9.12 -0.57
CA ALA A 128 11.82 10.10 -0.95
C ALA A 128 13.24 9.62 -0.63
N LEU A 129 14.18 10.04 -1.45
CA LEU A 129 15.61 9.99 -1.17
C LEU A 129 16.03 11.36 -0.69
N SER A 130 16.58 11.44 0.52
CA SER A 130 16.88 12.68 1.21
C SER A 130 18.33 12.68 1.71
N ALA A 131 18.97 13.85 1.69
CA ALA A 131 20.34 14.05 2.15
C ALA A 131 20.43 15.24 3.12
N PRO A 132 21.48 15.34 3.96
CA PRO A 132 21.74 16.52 4.77
C PRO A 132 21.94 17.75 3.87
N ALA A 133 21.31 18.88 4.21
CA ALA A 133 21.51 20.13 3.46
C ALA A 133 22.96 20.62 3.50
N SER A 134 23.70 20.28 4.56
CA SER A 134 25.13 20.62 4.73
C SER A 134 26.03 20.02 3.65
N LEU A 135 25.63 18.91 3.03
CA LEU A 135 26.38 18.28 1.93
C LEU A 135 26.23 19.03 0.59
N LYS A 136 25.27 19.98 0.49
CA LYS A 136 25.02 20.77 -0.73
C LYS A 136 24.82 19.93 -1.98
N LEU A 137 24.23 18.74 -1.83
CA LEU A 137 23.87 17.88 -2.95
C LEU A 137 22.58 18.38 -3.61
N GLU A 138 22.58 18.51 -4.93
CA GLU A 138 21.40 18.98 -5.68
C GLU A 138 20.63 17.84 -6.33
N SER A 139 21.25 16.67 -6.48
CA SER A 139 20.64 15.52 -7.17
C SER A 139 21.04 14.17 -6.56
N VAL A 140 20.29 13.11 -6.92
CA VAL A 140 20.69 11.73 -6.63
C VAL A 140 22.04 11.39 -7.29
N GLY A 141 22.30 11.94 -8.47
CA GLY A 141 23.58 11.78 -9.16
C GLY A 141 24.76 12.35 -8.38
N ASP A 142 24.58 13.46 -7.67
CA ASP A 142 25.65 14.02 -6.84
C ASP A 142 25.94 13.15 -5.63
N PHE A 143 24.92 12.53 -5.03
CA PHE A 143 25.14 11.52 -3.99
C PHE A 143 25.95 10.33 -4.54
N VAL A 144 25.65 9.84 -5.75
CA VAL A 144 26.40 8.74 -6.39
C VAL A 144 27.86 9.13 -6.58
N LYS A 145 28.15 10.35 -7.07
CA LYS A 145 29.53 10.87 -7.22
C LYS A 145 30.24 10.93 -5.87
N LEU A 146 29.58 11.47 -4.85
CA LEU A 146 30.14 11.57 -3.49
C LEU A 146 30.46 10.19 -2.92
N ALA A 147 29.54 9.23 -3.04
CA ALA A 147 29.73 7.87 -2.53
C ALA A 147 30.90 7.14 -3.23
N ARG A 148 31.04 7.33 -4.55
CA ARG A 148 32.20 6.78 -5.29
C ARG A 148 33.54 7.44 -4.91
N ALA A 149 33.53 8.72 -4.57
CA ALA A 149 34.73 9.44 -4.12
C ALA A 149 35.12 9.07 -2.68
N GLN A 150 34.20 8.53 -1.88
CA GLN A 150 34.41 8.23 -0.47
C GLN A 150 33.90 6.83 -0.11
N PRO A 151 34.46 5.75 -0.72
CA PRO A 151 34.00 4.39 -0.45
C PRO A 151 34.13 4.03 1.02
N GLY A 152 33.10 3.40 1.61
CA GLY A 152 33.06 2.98 3.00
C GLY A 152 32.93 4.09 4.05
N LYS A 153 32.87 5.38 3.63
CA LYS A 153 32.81 6.51 4.59
C LYS A 153 31.41 7.07 4.81
N LEU A 154 30.45 6.70 3.97
CA LEU A 154 29.09 7.21 4.05
C LEU A 154 28.16 6.19 4.69
N ASN A 155 27.13 6.70 5.37
CA ASN A 155 26.08 5.94 6.00
C ASN A 155 24.73 6.24 5.33
N ALA A 156 23.89 5.23 5.17
CA ALA A 156 22.54 5.40 4.68
C ALA A 156 21.55 4.61 5.53
N ALA A 157 20.30 5.05 5.55
CA ALA A 157 19.22 4.35 6.24
C ALA A 157 17.96 4.31 5.41
N ALA A 158 17.07 3.37 5.74
CA ALA A 158 15.76 3.28 5.12
C ALA A 158 14.68 2.85 6.11
N ALA A 159 13.44 3.25 5.84
CA ALA A 159 12.28 2.64 6.48
C ALA A 159 12.16 1.17 6.04
N ALA A 160 11.69 0.32 6.94
CA ALA A 160 11.51 -1.11 6.65
C ALA A 160 10.56 -1.37 5.47
N GLY A 161 10.66 -2.54 4.86
CA GLY A 161 9.84 -2.95 3.72
C GLY A 161 10.44 -2.51 2.38
N ASN A 162 9.58 -2.09 1.45
CA ASN A 162 10.00 -1.75 0.09
C ASN A 162 10.99 -0.57 0.02
N SER A 163 11.00 0.34 1.00
CA SER A 163 11.98 1.44 1.08
C SER A 163 13.40 0.93 1.31
N ASP A 164 13.56 -0.08 2.18
CA ASP A 164 14.85 -0.71 2.44
C ASP A 164 15.35 -1.52 1.24
N PHE A 165 14.44 -2.24 0.58
CA PHE A 165 14.75 -2.95 -0.66
C PHE A 165 15.21 -1.99 -1.75
N LEU A 166 14.50 -0.87 -1.93
CA LEU A 166 14.85 0.16 -2.90
C LEU A 166 16.26 0.72 -2.64
N LEU A 167 16.54 1.11 -1.39
CA LEU A 167 17.85 1.61 -1.02
C LEU A 167 18.95 0.56 -1.26
N SER A 168 18.73 -0.68 -0.82
CA SER A 168 19.70 -1.77 -0.99
C SER A 168 19.98 -2.05 -2.46
N GLY A 169 18.93 -2.11 -3.30
CA GLY A 169 19.07 -2.26 -4.74
C GLY A 169 19.79 -1.08 -5.39
N PHE A 170 19.49 0.15 -4.97
CA PHE A 170 20.18 1.35 -5.45
C PHE A 170 21.67 1.31 -5.18
N LEU A 171 22.07 1.03 -3.95
CA LEU A 171 23.48 0.94 -3.57
C LEU A 171 24.20 -0.15 -4.36
N LYS A 172 23.61 -1.35 -4.42
CA LYS A 172 24.18 -2.51 -5.12
C LYS A 172 24.34 -2.28 -6.62
N ASN A 173 23.27 -1.81 -7.28
CA ASN A 173 23.27 -1.64 -8.74
C ASN A 173 24.22 -0.51 -9.21
N ASN A 174 24.54 0.43 -8.34
CA ASN A 174 25.50 1.51 -8.64
C ASN A 174 26.91 1.21 -8.11
N GLY A 175 27.16 0.05 -7.49
CA GLY A 175 28.45 -0.33 -6.92
C GLY A 175 28.93 0.63 -5.83
N LEU A 176 28.00 1.11 -4.97
CA LEU A 176 28.31 2.07 -3.91
C LEU A 176 28.63 1.36 -2.60
N ASP A 177 29.82 1.62 -2.08
CA ASP A 177 30.23 1.16 -0.75
C ASP A 177 29.76 2.19 0.31
N VAL A 178 28.51 1.98 0.77
CA VAL A 178 27.82 2.82 1.76
C VAL A 178 27.24 1.91 2.83
N ALA A 179 27.57 2.17 4.10
CA ALA A 179 27.09 1.36 5.21
C ALA A 179 25.61 1.63 5.48
N LYS A 180 24.81 0.56 5.63
CA LYS A 180 23.41 0.69 6.04
C LYS A 180 23.30 0.68 7.57
N VAL A 181 22.73 1.75 8.12
CA VAL A 181 22.46 1.89 9.56
C VAL A 181 21.03 1.40 9.85
N PRO A 182 20.88 0.34 10.64
CA PRO A 182 19.55 -0.15 11.02
C PRO A 182 18.94 0.74 12.11
N TYR A 183 17.66 1.13 11.93
CA TYR A 183 16.87 1.83 12.92
C TYR A 183 15.76 0.94 13.46
N ARG A 184 15.62 0.86 14.78
CA ARG A 184 14.47 0.23 15.41
C ARG A 184 13.20 1.03 15.13
N ASP A 185 13.33 2.36 15.14
CA ASP A 185 12.29 3.33 14.79
C ASP A 185 12.88 4.36 13.82
N ILE A 186 12.40 4.34 12.59
CA ILE A 186 12.89 5.24 11.52
C ILE A 186 12.60 6.72 11.79
N MET A 187 11.73 7.03 12.74
CA MET A 187 11.44 8.41 13.14
C MET A 187 12.65 9.14 13.73
N GLN A 188 13.70 8.41 14.12
CA GLN A 188 15.01 9.01 14.52
C GLN A 188 15.86 9.42 13.31
N GLY A 189 15.67 8.75 12.17
CA GLY A 189 16.45 8.96 10.96
C GLY A 189 16.53 10.40 10.44
N PRO A 190 15.43 11.17 10.40
CA PRO A 190 15.47 12.57 9.96
C PRO A 190 16.39 13.46 10.79
N ASN A 191 16.46 13.29 12.10
CA ASN A 191 17.35 14.06 12.95
C ASN A 191 18.83 13.68 12.69
N ASP A 192 19.12 12.39 12.60
CA ASP A 192 20.47 11.91 12.28
C ASP A 192 20.92 12.34 10.87
N LEU A 193 19.97 12.41 9.93
CA LEU A 193 20.23 12.96 8.60
C LEU A 193 20.56 14.47 8.67
N ALA A 194 19.75 15.26 9.38
CA ALA A 194 19.94 16.68 9.50
C ALA A 194 21.28 17.04 10.17
N GLU A 195 21.73 16.19 11.11
CA GLU A 195 23.03 16.33 11.82
C GLU A 195 24.20 15.69 11.05
N GLY A 196 23.94 15.05 9.91
CA GLY A 196 24.98 14.44 9.07
C GLY A 196 25.54 13.12 9.59
N ARG A 197 24.89 12.45 10.56
CA ARG A 197 25.29 11.10 11.02
C ARG A 197 25.04 10.03 9.96
N ILE A 198 24.00 10.22 9.15
CA ILE A 198 23.77 9.51 7.90
C ILE A 198 23.72 10.48 6.73
N GLN A 199 24.09 10.05 5.53
CA GLN A 199 24.20 10.89 4.33
C GLN A 199 23.10 10.65 3.31
N LEU A 200 22.35 9.55 3.46
CA LEU A 200 21.17 9.27 2.65
C LEU A 200 20.08 8.60 3.50
N LEU A 201 18.85 9.05 3.35
CA LEU A 201 17.67 8.45 3.97
C LEU A 201 16.63 8.15 2.90
N SER A 202 16.19 6.89 2.81
CA SER A 202 15.04 6.45 2.02
C SER A 202 13.84 6.23 2.94
N SER A 203 12.81 7.08 2.82
CA SER A 203 11.65 7.04 3.73
C SER A 203 10.45 7.75 3.14
N SER A 204 9.30 7.73 3.83
CA SER A 204 8.19 8.62 3.47
C SER A 204 8.64 10.08 3.49
N ILE A 205 8.24 10.86 2.48
CA ILE A 205 8.55 12.29 2.41
C ILE A 205 8.07 13.06 3.65
N THR A 206 6.99 12.60 4.29
CA THR A 206 6.38 13.27 5.44
C THR A 206 7.28 13.32 6.66
N ILE A 207 8.02 12.24 6.94
CA ILE A 207 8.86 12.21 8.14
C ILE A 207 10.06 13.16 8.04
N VAL A 208 10.43 13.58 6.83
CA VAL A 208 11.50 14.57 6.59
C VAL A 208 10.97 15.98 6.34
N GLN A 209 9.66 16.15 6.17
CA GLN A 209 9.05 17.40 5.67
C GLN A 209 9.33 18.60 6.54
N SER A 210 9.22 18.49 7.86
CA SER A 210 9.50 19.62 8.79
C SER A 210 10.94 20.08 8.69
N LEU A 211 11.90 19.15 8.62
CA LEU A 211 13.32 19.48 8.51
C LEU A 211 13.70 19.95 7.09
N MET A 212 12.97 19.49 6.07
CA MET A 212 13.08 20.01 4.70
C MET A 212 12.64 21.47 4.66
N HIS A 213 11.49 21.83 5.24
CA HIS A 213 11.02 23.22 5.30
C HIS A 213 11.94 24.10 6.16
N ALA A 214 12.57 23.53 7.19
CA ALA A 214 13.59 24.23 8.00
C ALA A 214 14.97 24.36 7.29
N GLY A 215 15.10 23.85 6.05
CA GLY A 215 16.35 23.91 5.28
C GLY A 215 17.49 23.03 5.82
N LYS A 216 17.18 22.08 6.72
CA LYS A 216 18.18 21.16 7.30
C LYS A 216 18.38 19.89 6.48
N ILE A 217 17.37 19.52 5.70
CA ILE A 217 17.36 18.35 4.81
C ILE A 217 17.03 18.80 3.40
N LYS A 218 17.72 18.24 2.42
CA LYS A 218 17.40 18.33 0.99
C LYS A 218 16.76 17.03 0.55
N VAL A 219 15.54 17.08 0.03
CA VAL A 219 14.93 15.96 -0.68
C VAL A 219 15.46 15.97 -2.12
N LEU A 220 16.20 14.94 -2.50
CA LEU A 220 16.86 14.84 -3.80
C LEU A 220 15.90 14.36 -4.90
N ALA A 221 15.01 13.42 -4.58
CA ALA A 221 13.98 12.93 -5.48
C ALA A 221 12.90 12.15 -4.73
N VAL A 222 11.71 12.03 -5.36
CA VAL A 222 10.63 11.13 -4.92
C VAL A 222 10.54 9.92 -5.84
N THR A 223 10.15 8.76 -5.29
CA THR A 223 10.11 7.51 -6.06
C THR A 223 8.82 7.31 -6.85
N SER A 224 7.81 8.12 -6.60
CA SER A 224 6.52 8.08 -7.30
C SER A 224 6.65 8.46 -8.78
N ARG A 225 5.66 8.03 -9.60
CA ARG A 225 5.60 8.38 -11.04
C ARG A 225 5.38 9.87 -11.28
N LYS A 226 4.76 10.56 -10.32
CA LYS A 226 4.49 12.01 -10.35
C LYS A 226 5.16 12.66 -9.15
N ARG A 227 5.48 13.94 -9.29
CA ARG A 227 6.00 14.74 -8.17
C ARG A 227 5.00 14.78 -7.02
N ALA A 228 5.53 14.89 -5.80
CA ALA A 228 4.71 14.99 -4.60
C ALA A 228 3.92 16.32 -4.59
N PRO A 229 2.59 16.30 -4.36
CA PRO A 229 1.83 17.55 -4.24
C PRO A 229 2.33 18.47 -3.11
N THR A 230 2.87 17.88 -2.04
CA THR A 230 3.46 18.61 -0.90
C THR A 230 4.86 19.13 -1.16
N ALA A 231 5.51 18.74 -2.27
CA ALA A 231 6.83 19.17 -2.67
C ALA A 231 6.96 19.21 -4.21
N PRO A 232 6.22 20.09 -4.90
CA PRO A 232 6.12 20.08 -6.37
C PRO A 232 7.43 20.43 -7.08
N ASN A 233 8.38 21.05 -6.37
CA ASN A 233 9.71 21.38 -6.89
C ASN A 233 10.70 20.21 -6.79
N VAL A 234 10.38 19.16 -6.06
CA VAL A 234 11.23 17.97 -5.93
C VAL A 234 10.99 17.07 -7.15
N PRO A 235 12.05 16.72 -7.91
CA PRO A 235 11.89 15.85 -9.08
C PRO A 235 11.53 14.41 -8.66
N THR A 236 10.94 13.66 -9.58
CA THR A 236 10.87 12.21 -9.48
C THR A 236 12.24 11.58 -9.74
N VAL A 237 12.45 10.35 -9.26
CA VAL A 237 13.68 9.61 -9.57
C VAL A 237 13.86 9.39 -11.09
N ALA A 238 12.76 9.29 -11.85
CA ALA A 238 12.82 9.19 -13.30
C ALA A 238 13.33 10.49 -13.95
N GLU A 239 12.81 11.66 -13.52
CA GLU A 239 13.30 12.98 -13.95
C GLU A 239 14.76 13.21 -13.53
N ALA A 240 15.18 12.65 -12.40
CA ALA A 240 16.55 12.71 -11.90
C ALA A 240 17.52 11.72 -12.59
N GLY A 241 17.07 10.96 -13.60
CA GLY A 241 17.92 10.00 -14.35
C GLY A 241 18.03 8.60 -13.74
N PHE A 242 17.19 8.28 -12.74
CA PHE A 242 17.17 6.98 -12.06
C PHE A 242 15.80 6.29 -12.18
N PRO A 243 15.27 6.03 -13.39
CA PRO A 243 13.93 5.47 -13.58
C PRO A 243 13.73 4.10 -12.92
N ALA A 244 14.80 3.32 -12.75
CA ALA A 244 14.76 2.03 -12.04
C ALA A 244 14.34 2.15 -10.57
N LEU A 245 14.49 3.33 -9.95
CA LEU A 245 14.05 3.61 -8.58
C LEU A 245 12.57 3.98 -8.48
N THR A 246 11.86 4.09 -9.60
CA THR A 246 10.41 4.38 -9.55
C THR A 246 9.69 3.23 -8.86
N MET A 247 9.10 3.51 -7.71
CA MET A 247 8.40 2.53 -6.89
C MET A 247 7.20 3.19 -6.20
N GLU A 248 6.01 2.64 -6.42
CA GLU A 248 4.80 3.08 -5.76
C GLU A 248 4.57 2.25 -4.48
N SER A 249 4.33 2.91 -3.37
CA SER A 249 4.03 2.25 -2.10
C SER A 249 2.52 2.25 -1.88
N LEU A 250 1.83 1.31 -2.51
CA LEU A 250 0.36 1.18 -2.52
C LEU A 250 -0.17 0.74 -1.15
N ILE A 251 -1.31 1.29 -0.74
CA ILE A 251 -2.08 0.86 0.43
C ILE A 251 -3.50 0.57 -0.03
N GLY A 252 -3.97 -0.64 0.19
CA GLY A 252 -5.29 -1.05 -0.30
C GLY A 252 -6.01 -2.05 0.57
N VAL A 253 -7.19 -2.38 0.08
CA VAL A 253 -8.14 -3.30 0.69
C VAL A 253 -8.11 -4.63 -0.05
N PHE A 254 -8.06 -5.71 0.72
CA PHE A 254 -8.08 -7.08 0.21
C PHE A 254 -9.24 -7.84 0.83
N GLY A 255 -9.86 -8.71 0.04
CA GLY A 255 -10.87 -9.66 0.45
C GLY A 255 -10.32 -11.07 0.62
N PRO A 256 -11.07 -11.96 1.28
CA PRO A 256 -10.69 -13.35 1.47
C PRO A 256 -10.70 -14.14 0.15
N ARG A 257 -10.01 -15.27 0.20
CA ARG A 257 -9.99 -16.24 -0.90
C ARG A 257 -11.44 -16.59 -1.35
N GLY A 258 -11.67 -16.55 -2.66
CA GLY A 258 -12.96 -16.88 -3.25
C GLY A 258 -14.01 -15.76 -3.21
N MET A 259 -13.65 -14.56 -2.74
CA MET A 259 -14.57 -13.41 -2.79
C MET A 259 -15.04 -13.14 -4.23
N ALA A 260 -16.35 -13.07 -4.43
CA ALA A 260 -16.97 -12.89 -5.74
C ALA A 260 -16.51 -11.57 -6.41
N SER A 261 -16.37 -11.60 -7.74
CA SER A 261 -15.92 -10.44 -8.52
C SER A 261 -16.85 -9.25 -8.35
N GLU A 262 -18.16 -9.49 -8.41
CA GLU A 262 -19.19 -8.47 -8.28
C GLU A 262 -19.13 -7.77 -6.92
N MET A 263 -18.82 -8.51 -5.86
CA MET A 263 -18.64 -7.94 -4.51
C MET A 263 -17.40 -7.07 -4.44
N ARG A 264 -16.29 -7.50 -5.03
CA ARG A 264 -15.05 -6.71 -5.08
C ARG A 264 -15.25 -5.40 -5.85
N GLU A 265 -15.88 -5.48 -7.02
CA GLU A 265 -16.18 -4.30 -7.85
C GLU A 265 -17.11 -3.33 -7.11
N LYS A 266 -18.12 -3.84 -6.41
CA LYS A 266 -19.03 -3.02 -5.60
C LYS A 266 -18.28 -2.29 -4.49
N ILE A 267 -17.47 -3.00 -3.71
CA ILE A 267 -16.69 -2.37 -2.61
C ILE A 267 -15.74 -1.32 -3.17
N ALA A 268 -15.05 -1.63 -4.27
CA ALA A 268 -14.14 -0.69 -4.94
C ALA A 268 -14.87 0.56 -5.44
N ALA A 269 -16.04 0.40 -6.04
CA ALA A 269 -16.88 1.52 -6.49
C ALA A 269 -17.35 2.37 -5.32
N ASP A 270 -17.74 1.76 -4.20
CA ASP A 270 -18.16 2.48 -3.00
C ASP A 270 -17.00 3.26 -2.37
N ILE A 271 -15.78 2.66 -2.28
CA ILE A 271 -14.57 3.36 -1.85
C ILE A 271 -14.30 4.58 -2.75
N LYS A 272 -14.34 4.39 -4.06
CA LYS A 272 -14.14 5.49 -5.02
C LYS A 272 -15.17 6.61 -4.83
N ALA A 273 -16.43 6.25 -4.64
CA ALA A 273 -17.52 7.18 -4.46
C ALA A 273 -17.37 8.02 -3.18
N VAL A 274 -17.04 7.40 -2.03
CA VAL A 274 -16.88 8.12 -0.76
C VAL A 274 -15.66 9.03 -0.77
N VAL A 275 -14.58 8.62 -1.42
CA VAL A 275 -13.37 9.46 -1.57
C VAL A 275 -13.64 10.65 -2.47
N ALA A 276 -14.35 10.45 -3.58
CA ALA A 276 -14.71 11.54 -4.50
C ALA A 276 -15.71 12.55 -3.90
N ALA A 277 -16.59 12.08 -3.00
CA ALA A 277 -17.60 12.91 -2.36
C ALA A 277 -17.05 13.83 -1.25
N ASP A 278 -15.87 13.54 -0.70
CA ASP A 278 -15.28 14.32 0.40
C ASP A 278 -13.81 14.70 0.14
N PRO A 279 -13.56 15.88 -0.44
CA PRO A 279 -12.20 16.37 -0.69
C PRO A 279 -11.32 16.49 0.58
N SER A 280 -11.93 16.59 1.77
CA SER A 280 -11.17 16.68 3.02
C SER A 280 -10.37 15.40 3.31
N ILE A 281 -10.77 14.26 2.74
CA ILE A 281 -10.02 12.99 2.83
C ILE A 281 -8.62 13.17 2.27
N ALA A 282 -8.49 13.77 1.09
CA ALA A 282 -7.18 14.01 0.47
C ALA A 282 -6.28 14.86 1.37
N THR A 283 -6.81 15.95 1.92
CA THR A 283 -6.06 16.84 2.83
C THR A 283 -5.58 16.11 4.08
N LYS A 284 -6.46 15.32 4.72
CA LYS A 284 -6.12 14.55 5.92
C LYS A 284 -5.08 13.47 5.63
N LEU A 285 -5.18 12.79 4.49
CA LEU A 285 -4.21 11.77 4.09
C LEU A 285 -2.85 12.37 3.73
N GLN A 286 -2.83 13.54 3.07
CA GLN A 286 -1.59 14.27 2.79
C GLN A 286 -0.81 14.63 4.07
N ALA A 287 -1.51 14.97 5.16
CA ALA A 287 -0.87 15.22 6.44
C ALA A 287 -0.14 13.98 7.02
N THR A 288 -0.50 12.77 6.55
CA THR A 288 0.16 11.50 6.92
C THR A 288 1.12 10.98 5.85
N GLY A 289 1.42 11.79 4.81
CA GLY A 289 2.32 11.42 3.70
C GLY A 289 1.72 10.51 2.66
N GLN A 290 0.44 10.43 2.63
CA GLN A 290 -0.27 9.64 1.66
C GLN A 290 -0.93 10.54 0.62
N VAL A 291 -1.00 10.05 -0.59
CA VAL A 291 -1.84 10.63 -1.64
C VAL A 291 -3.00 9.70 -1.93
N VAL A 292 -4.16 10.29 -2.20
CA VAL A 292 -5.31 9.54 -2.69
C VAL A 292 -4.97 8.96 -4.06
N ASP A 293 -5.14 7.64 -4.19
CA ASP A 293 -4.89 6.91 -5.43
C ASP A 293 -5.85 5.71 -5.51
N VAL A 294 -7.12 6.00 -5.80
CA VAL A 294 -8.16 4.96 -5.83
C VAL A 294 -8.14 4.24 -7.17
N ARG A 295 -7.80 2.95 -7.12
CA ARG A 295 -7.81 2.04 -8.27
C ARG A 295 -8.75 0.86 -7.98
N GLY A 296 -9.49 0.41 -9.00
CA GLY A 296 -10.32 -0.80 -8.92
C GLY A 296 -9.48 -2.09 -8.86
N PRO A 297 -10.16 -3.25 -8.77
CA PRO A 297 -9.51 -4.55 -8.53
C PRO A 297 -8.44 -4.89 -9.58
N ALA A 298 -8.72 -4.68 -10.87
CA ALA A 298 -7.80 -5.03 -11.96
C ALA A 298 -6.54 -4.15 -11.96
N ASP A 299 -6.71 -2.82 -11.86
CA ASP A 299 -5.60 -1.88 -11.84
C ASP A 299 -4.76 -2.04 -10.57
N PHE A 300 -5.42 -2.34 -9.44
CA PHE A 300 -4.72 -2.61 -8.18
C PHE A 300 -3.90 -3.91 -8.27
N ALA A 301 -4.47 -4.99 -8.81
CA ALA A 301 -3.75 -6.24 -9.06
C ALA A 301 -2.52 -6.02 -9.98
N SER A 302 -2.67 -5.21 -11.03
CA SER A 302 -1.57 -4.84 -11.92
C SER A 302 -0.46 -4.09 -11.18
N GLY A 303 -0.81 -3.11 -10.32
CA GLY A 303 0.15 -2.39 -9.50
C GLY A 303 0.90 -3.29 -8.51
N ILE A 304 0.21 -4.26 -7.89
CA ILE A 304 0.82 -5.27 -7.02
C ILE A 304 1.83 -6.11 -7.80
N LYS A 305 1.45 -6.60 -8.98
CA LYS A 305 2.33 -7.41 -9.84
C LYS A 305 3.58 -6.64 -10.25
N GLU A 306 3.43 -5.37 -10.62
CA GLU A 306 4.56 -4.50 -10.96
C GLU A 306 5.51 -4.32 -9.77
N LEU A 307 4.97 -4.00 -8.57
CA LEU A 307 5.79 -3.84 -7.36
C LEU A 307 6.55 -5.14 -7.03
N ARG A 308 5.85 -6.28 -7.05
CA ARG A 308 6.48 -7.59 -6.78
C ARG A 308 7.57 -7.93 -7.80
N GLY A 309 7.37 -7.61 -9.09
CA GLY A 309 8.40 -7.77 -10.12
C GLY A 309 9.66 -6.96 -9.79
N LYS A 310 9.52 -5.69 -9.44
CA LYS A 310 10.65 -4.83 -9.03
C LYS A 310 11.37 -5.35 -7.80
N LEU A 311 10.62 -5.81 -6.79
CA LEU A 311 11.22 -6.39 -5.59
C LEU A 311 11.97 -7.70 -5.90
N ALA A 312 11.46 -8.52 -6.82
CA ALA A 312 12.15 -9.74 -7.29
C ALA A 312 13.47 -9.42 -8.00
N ASP A 313 13.48 -8.40 -8.87
CA ASP A 313 14.70 -7.96 -9.55
C ASP A 313 15.75 -7.43 -8.55
N ILE A 314 15.31 -6.66 -7.56
CA ILE A 314 16.19 -6.18 -6.48
C ILE A 314 16.71 -7.36 -5.64
N ALA A 315 15.84 -8.28 -5.24
CA ALA A 315 16.22 -9.46 -4.47
C ALA A 315 17.27 -10.30 -5.21
N LYS A 316 17.08 -10.52 -6.52
CA LYS A 316 18.05 -11.19 -7.38
C LYS A 316 19.41 -10.47 -7.39
N ALA A 317 19.42 -9.14 -7.55
CA ALA A 317 20.64 -8.34 -7.52
C ALA A 317 21.37 -8.42 -6.15
N LEU A 318 20.60 -8.55 -5.07
CA LEU A 318 21.12 -8.71 -3.70
C LEU A 318 21.54 -10.17 -3.37
N GLY A 319 21.26 -11.14 -4.25
CA GLY A 319 21.53 -12.56 -4.00
C GLY A 319 20.56 -13.21 -3.00
N LEU A 320 19.40 -12.59 -2.75
CA LEU A 320 18.37 -13.12 -1.86
C LEU A 320 17.56 -14.22 -2.55
N LYS A 321 17.26 -15.29 -1.84
CA LYS A 321 16.39 -16.36 -2.31
C LYS A 321 14.96 -16.09 -1.86
N SER A 322 13.98 -16.41 -2.70
CA SER A 322 12.59 -16.40 -2.30
C SER A 322 12.28 -17.58 -1.37
N ALA A 323 11.57 -17.34 -0.27
CA ALA A 323 10.97 -18.42 0.51
C ALA A 323 10.02 -19.24 -0.37
N GLN A 324 10.01 -20.53 -0.15
CA GLN A 324 9.08 -21.48 -0.79
C GLN A 324 7.82 -21.62 0.05
#